data_6da582bb266d9b832aefa062aa024cae
#
_entry.id   6da582bb266d9b832aefa062aa024cae
#
_cell.length_a   1.000
_cell.length_b   1.000
_cell.length_c   1.000
_cell.angle_alpha   90.00
_cell.angle_beta   90.00
_cell.angle_gamma   90.00
#
_symmetry.space_group_name_H-M   'P 1'
#
loop_
_entity.id
_entity.type
_entity.pdbx_description
1 polymer ?
#
loop_
_entity_poly.entity_id
_entity_poly.type
_entity_poly.pdbx_seq_one_letter_code
_entity_poly.pdbx_strand_id
1 'polypeptide(L)'
;MTMSDNTPQIGLPARIIGLVAAVLLTAVGVIFGFLQAVSVQLIILYAIATLALFFWGWRYVLAQFVSARGPDDGGPSEIHRVWLHFRTALIGLAAILLLFAILSLSIEGFFNVWNVISLIILLTIIVLTRTLGRQFQENRSAFIGIMVLSGLFSIGAMNIEGFSSIMNIRSMLLFAAFLGIASVGQTLVALLGGLDLSIPFIIGAANVGLLYIIGLGVPPWLATILVLGCGALLGVINGFLSFRLQGQALIVTLGTGFAISGGVQILTSIGTAYGGNVFGTVPGWLSNLSAMNGSTFGMPFPPVIAIWVAIALILIVGMRFTVYGRYLYALGVNRTSAKRVLISELRYWVLMYAISGFFAAMTGALLLGWSGGGFIGVGDQYLFLTLAAVVVGGTSLLGGQGGYGFTVIGVLVLQVLSSFLIGIGLDFEWQQFIFGLLILPMVALYARSPHIRTQI
;
A
#
# COMPACT_ATOMS: atom_id res chain seq x y z
N MET A 1 18.87 -11.10 -42.81
CA MET A 1 18.70 -12.17 -41.85
C MET A 1 17.27 -12.02 -41.32
N THR A 2 16.33 -12.71 -41.93
CA THR A 2 14.90 -12.70 -41.62
C THR A 2 14.72 -13.50 -40.34
N MET A 3 14.29 -12.85 -39.25
CA MET A 3 13.82 -13.54 -38.05
C MET A 3 12.61 -14.39 -38.42
N SER A 4 12.77 -15.71 -38.45
CA SER A 4 11.70 -16.68 -38.63
C SER A 4 10.77 -16.55 -37.41
N ASP A 5 9.52 -16.24 -37.68
CA ASP A 5 8.40 -16.15 -36.75
C ASP A 5 8.04 -17.58 -36.27
N ASN A 6 8.88 -18.13 -35.37
CA ASN A 6 8.62 -19.41 -34.70
C ASN A 6 7.71 -19.19 -33.48
N THR A 7 6.49 -18.68 -33.72
CA THR A 7 5.44 -18.78 -32.71
C THR A 7 4.96 -20.23 -32.64
N PRO A 8 5.15 -20.92 -31.52
CA PRO A 8 4.78 -22.31 -31.38
C PRO A 8 3.26 -22.48 -31.56
N GLN A 9 2.86 -23.38 -32.48
CA GLN A 9 1.44 -23.65 -32.73
C GLN A 9 0.84 -24.45 -31.57
N ILE A 10 -0.15 -23.86 -30.91
CA ILE A 10 -0.91 -24.50 -29.83
C ILE A 10 -1.87 -25.54 -30.43
N GLY A 11 -1.83 -26.78 -29.94
CA GLY A 11 -2.66 -27.87 -30.41
C GLY A 11 -4.16 -27.59 -30.33
N LEU A 12 -4.93 -28.03 -31.33
CA LEU A 12 -6.39 -27.82 -31.43
C LEU A 12 -7.16 -28.30 -30.17
N PRO A 13 -6.83 -29.44 -29.52
CA PRO A 13 -7.52 -29.90 -28.31
C PRO A 13 -7.42 -28.95 -27.12
N ALA A 14 -6.25 -28.34 -26.88
CA ALA A 14 -6.05 -27.45 -25.78
C ALA A 14 -6.81 -26.09 -25.94
N ARG A 15 -7.00 -25.64 -27.19
CA ARG A 15 -7.83 -24.50 -27.50
C ARG A 15 -9.32 -24.77 -27.23
N ILE A 16 -9.80 -25.96 -27.58
CA ILE A 16 -11.19 -26.36 -27.35
C ILE A 16 -11.49 -26.46 -25.87
N ILE A 17 -10.62 -27.09 -25.07
CA ILE A 17 -10.79 -27.24 -23.62
C ILE A 17 -10.90 -25.86 -22.94
N GLY A 18 -10.03 -24.92 -23.30
CA GLY A 18 -10.08 -23.57 -22.77
C GLY A 18 -11.37 -22.84 -23.12
N LEU A 19 -11.83 -22.96 -24.36
CA LEU A 19 -13.07 -22.35 -24.81
C LEU A 19 -14.29 -22.93 -24.08
N VAL A 20 -14.37 -24.26 -23.96
CA VAL A 20 -15.46 -24.95 -23.25
C VAL A 20 -15.49 -24.56 -21.78
N ALA A 21 -14.34 -24.52 -21.10
CA ALA A 21 -14.26 -24.10 -19.71
C ALA A 21 -14.68 -22.63 -19.53
N ALA A 22 -14.25 -21.72 -20.42
CA ALA A 22 -14.66 -20.32 -20.38
C ALA A 22 -16.17 -20.16 -20.54
N VAL A 23 -16.77 -20.85 -21.51
CA VAL A 23 -18.20 -20.81 -21.77
C VAL A 23 -19.00 -21.37 -20.60
N LEU A 24 -18.59 -22.50 -20.03
CA LEU A 24 -19.27 -23.09 -18.87
C LEU A 24 -19.21 -22.18 -17.63
N LEU A 25 -18.06 -21.62 -17.31
CA LEU A 25 -17.91 -20.71 -16.17
C LEU A 25 -18.73 -19.42 -16.34
N THR A 26 -18.75 -18.88 -17.56
CA THR A 26 -19.58 -17.71 -17.87
C THR A 26 -21.05 -18.02 -17.79
N ALA A 27 -21.49 -19.18 -18.33
CA ALA A 27 -22.87 -19.59 -18.27
C ALA A 27 -23.38 -19.80 -16.85
N VAL A 28 -22.58 -20.42 -15.97
CA VAL A 28 -22.92 -20.57 -14.56
C VAL A 28 -23.13 -19.20 -13.90
N GLY A 29 -22.20 -18.25 -14.07
CA GLY A 29 -22.34 -16.91 -13.50
C GLY A 29 -23.54 -16.11 -14.03
N VAL A 30 -23.86 -16.27 -15.33
CA VAL A 30 -25.04 -15.63 -15.97
C VAL A 30 -26.34 -16.22 -15.42
N ILE A 31 -26.43 -17.55 -15.32
CA ILE A 31 -27.62 -18.23 -14.77
C ILE A 31 -27.86 -17.79 -13.32
N PHE A 32 -26.81 -17.76 -12.49
CA PHE A 32 -26.91 -17.28 -11.11
C PHE A 32 -27.33 -15.81 -11.01
N GLY A 33 -26.79 -14.93 -11.88
CA GLY A 33 -27.19 -13.53 -11.93
C GLY A 33 -28.68 -13.34 -12.24
N PHE A 34 -29.25 -14.14 -13.14
CA PHE A 34 -30.68 -14.13 -13.43
C PHE A 34 -31.52 -14.65 -12.27
N LEU A 35 -31.10 -15.73 -11.59
CA LEU A 35 -31.79 -16.31 -10.45
C LEU A 35 -31.85 -15.33 -9.25
N GLN A 36 -30.86 -14.48 -9.10
CA GLN A 36 -30.78 -13.47 -8.01
C GLN A 36 -31.37 -12.10 -8.41
N ALA A 37 -32.09 -12.00 -9.52
CA ALA A 37 -32.67 -10.74 -10.03
C ALA A 37 -31.69 -9.56 -10.12
N VAL A 38 -30.42 -9.85 -10.40
CA VAL A 38 -29.38 -8.85 -10.58
C VAL A 38 -29.59 -8.07 -11.86
N SER A 39 -29.18 -6.80 -11.90
CA SER A 39 -29.33 -5.98 -13.10
C SER A 39 -28.60 -6.59 -14.32
N VAL A 40 -29.25 -6.58 -15.46
CA VAL A 40 -28.73 -7.15 -16.72
C VAL A 40 -27.35 -6.59 -17.06
N GLN A 41 -27.11 -5.31 -16.77
CA GLN A 41 -25.82 -4.64 -16.99
C GLN A 41 -24.67 -5.28 -16.20
N LEU A 42 -24.91 -5.67 -14.95
CA LEU A 42 -23.93 -6.36 -14.10
C LEU A 42 -23.65 -7.77 -14.60
N ILE A 43 -24.68 -8.48 -15.08
CA ILE A 43 -24.54 -9.82 -15.66
C ILE A 43 -23.70 -9.76 -16.93
N ILE A 44 -23.95 -8.78 -17.79
CA ILE A 44 -23.15 -8.56 -19.01
C ILE A 44 -21.70 -8.22 -18.66
N LEU A 45 -21.46 -7.32 -17.68
CA LEU A 45 -20.12 -6.95 -17.25
C LEU A 45 -19.34 -8.17 -16.70
N TYR A 46 -20.00 -8.99 -15.89
CA TYR A 46 -19.44 -10.25 -15.37
C TYR A 46 -19.09 -11.22 -16.51
N ALA A 47 -19.98 -11.40 -17.47
CA ALA A 47 -19.78 -12.28 -18.62
C ALA A 47 -18.58 -11.83 -19.48
N ILE A 48 -18.51 -10.52 -19.78
CA ILE A 48 -17.40 -9.94 -20.54
C ILE A 48 -16.08 -10.09 -19.78
N ALA A 49 -16.07 -9.76 -18.49
CA ALA A 49 -14.85 -9.81 -17.66
C ALA A 49 -14.33 -11.25 -17.51
N THR A 50 -15.19 -12.23 -17.24
CA THR A 50 -14.81 -13.63 -17.12
C THR A 50 -14.31 -14.21 -18.44
N LEU A 51 -14.95 -13.90 -19.55
CA LEU A 51 -14.50 -14.33 -20.88
C LEU A 51 -13.15 -13.70 -21.25
N ALA A 52 -12.98 -12.41 -21.03
CA ALA A 52 -11.75 -11.70 -21.34
C ALA A 52 -10.56 -12.22 -20.51
N LEU A 53 -10.75 -12.38 -19.19
CA LEU A 53 -9.73 -12.89 -18.28
C LEU A 53 -9.35 -14.34 -18.61
N PHE A 54 -10.35 -15.18 -18.92
CA PHE A 54 -10.10 -16.58 -19.26
C PHE A 54 -9.40 -16.72 -20.61
N PHE A 55 -9.81 -15.94 -21.61
CA PHE A 55 -9.19 -15.96 -22.95
C PHE A 55 -7.75 -15.44 -22.93
N TRP A 56 -7.49 -14.37 -22.17
CA TRP A 56 -6.16 -13.79 -22.02
C TRP A 56 -5.23 -14.68 -21.19
N GLY A 57 -5.71 -15.19 -20.05
CA GLY A 57 -4.95 -16.10 -19.20
C GLY A 57 -4.65 -17.44 -19.89
N TRP A 58 -5.62 -18.02 -20.61
CA TRP A 58 -5.46 -19.25 -21.35
C TRP A 58 -4.44 -19.14 -22.49
N ARG A 59 -4.48 -18.04 -23.23
CA ARG A 59 -3.50 -17.76 -24.30
C ARG A 59 -2.07 -17.67 -23.76
N TYR A 60 -1.90 -17.05 -22.59
CA TYR A 60 -0.59 -16.92 -21.95
C TYR A 60 -0.07 -18.25 -21.40
N VAL A 61 -0.93 -19.01 -20.75
CA VAL A 61 -0.64 -20.34 -20.23
C VAL A 61 -0.19 -21.28 -21.34
N LEU A 62 -0.91 -21.29 -22.46
CA LEU A 62 -0.57 -22.12 -23.60
C LEU A 62 0.74 -21.69 -24.27
N ALA A 63 1.05 -20.40 -24.34
CA ALA A 63 2.31 -19.91 -24.88
C ALA A 63 3.53 -20.38 -24.06
N GLN A 64 3.43 -20.41 -22.73
CA GLN A 64 4.50 -20.95 -21.87
C GLN A 64 4.68 -22.47 -22.01
N PHE A 65 3.58 -23.21 -22.22
CA PHE A 65 3.63 -24.65 -22.39
C PHE A 65 4.37 -25.09 -23.68
N VAL A 66 4.24 -24.29 -24.73
CA VAL A 66 4.87 -24.60 -26.02
C VAL A 66 6.34 -24.17 -26.03
N SER A 67 6.73 -23.15 -25.25
CA SER A 67 8.13 -22.75 -25.14
C SER A 67 8.99 -23.70 -24.29
N ALA A 68 8.37 -24.58 -23.51
CA ALA A 68 9.05 -25.61 -22.69
C ALA A 68 9.32 -26.94 -23.43
N ARG A 69 9.03 -27.00 -24.73
CA ARG A 69 9.19 -28.22 -25.53
C ARG A 69 10.65 -28.39 -25.95
N GLY A 70 11.34 -29.38 -25.33
CA GLY A 70 12.51 -30.01 -25.92
C GLY A 70 12.08 -30.99 -27.02
N PRO A 71 12.94 -31.36 -27.99
CA PRO A 71 12.58 -32.27 -29.07
C PRO A 71 12.38 -33.69 -28.54
N ASP A 72 11.26 -34.28 -28.95
CA ASP A 72 10.94 -35.72 -28.99
C ASP A 72 11.33 -36.63 -27.81
N ASP A 73 10.60 -36.53 -26.71
CA ASP A 73 10.50 -37.61 -25.74
C ASP A 73 9.05 -38.13 -25.68
N GLY A 74 8.83 -39.43 -25.87
CA GLY A 74 7.53 -40.12 -25.84
C GLY A 74 6.85 -40.07 -24.46
N GLY A 75 6.60 -38.88 -23.95
CA GLY A 75 5.96 -38.58 -22.65
C GLY A 75 4.43 -38.54 -22.71
N PRO A 76 3.75 -38.41 -21.56
CA PRO A 76 2.31 -38.44 -21.46
C PRO A 76 1.65 -37.37 -22.35
N SER A 77 0.42 -37.63 -22.82
CA SER A 77 -0.33 -36.78 -23.75
C SER A 77 -0.33 -35.30 -23.28
N GLU A 78 -0.36 -34.37 -24.22
CA GLU A 78 -0.36 -32.94 -23.96
C GLU A 78 -1.44 -32.53 -22.93
N ILE A 79 -2.61 -33.13 -23.02
CA ILE A 79 -3.73 -32.97 -22.10
C ILE A 79 -3.38 -33.40 -20.67
N HIS A 80 -2.69 -34.51 -20.51
CA HIS A 80 -2.33 -35.03 -19.19
C HIS A 80 -1.27 -34.16 -18.49
N ARG A 81 -0.31 -33.62 -19.24
CA ARG A 81 0.67 -32.66 -18.70
C ARG A 81 0.04 -31.34 -18.29
N VAL A 82 -0.87 -30.79 -19.09
CA VAL A 82 -1.66 -29.59 -18.75
C VAL A 82 -2.46 -29.85 -17.47
N TRP A 83 -3.14 -30.99 -17.39
CA TRP A 83 -3.89 -31.41 -16.21
C TRP A 83 -3.02 -31.48 -14.95
N LEU A 84 -1.91 -32.20 -15.00
CA LEU A 84 -1.00 -32.35 -13.86
C LEU A 84 -0.44 -31.00 -13.36
N HIS A 85 -0.13 -30.08 -14.28
CA HIS A 85 0.46 -28.82 -13.94
C HIS A 85 -0.56 -27.80 -13.37
N PHE A 86 -1.79 -27.83 -13.89
CA PHE A 86 -2.83 -26.86 -13.52
C PHE A 86 -3.93 -27.43 -12.59
N ARG A 87 -3.91 -28.73 -12.29
CA ARG A 87 -4.96 -29.37 -11.48
C ARG A 87 -5.25 -28.64 -10.17
N THR A 88 -4.23 -28.22 -9.44
CA THR A 88 -4.37 -27.50 -8.15
C THR A 88 -4.93 -26.09 -8.33
N ALA A 89 -4.58 -25.39 -9.41
CA ALA A 89 -5.13 -24.07 -9.70
C ALA A 89 -6.57 -24.18 -10.22
N LEU A 90 -6.88 -25.16 -11.06
CA LEU A 90 -8.25 -25.42 -11.54
C LEU A 90 -9.17 -25.87 -10.42
N ILE A 91 -8.70 -26.71 -9.51
CA ILE A 91 -9.46 -27.12 -8.31
C ILE A 91 -9.69 -25.90 -7.41
N GLY A 92 -8.67 -25.07 -7.16
CA GLY A 92 -8.79 -23.87 -6.37
C GLY A 92 -9.78 -22.86 -6.99
N LEU A 93 -9.71 -22.67 -8.30
CA LEU A 93 -10.61 -21.80 -9.06
C LEU A 93 -12.06 -22.33 -8.99
N ALA A 94 -12.26 -23.62 -9.20
CA ALA A 94 -13.56 -24.26 -9.08
C ALA A 94 -14.12 -24.18 -7.66
N ALA A 95 -13.29 -24.38 -6.63
CA ALA A 95 -13.69 -24.25 -5.22
C ALA A 95 -14.12 -22.82 -4.86
N ILE A 96 -13.41 -21.80 -5.34
CA ILE A 96 -13.75 -20.39 -5.09
C ILE A 96 -15.06 -20.03 -5.79
N LEU A 97 -15.25 -20.46 -7.04
CA LEU A 97 -16.48 -20.21 -7.77
C LEU A 97 -17.67 -20.92 -7.11
N LEU A 98 -17.47 -22.17 -6.66
CA LEU A 98 -18.47 -22.91 -5.93
C LEU A 98 -18.83 -22.25 -4.59
N LEU A 99 -17.83 -21.82 -3.83
CA LEU A 99 -18.03 -21.09 -2.59
C LEU A 99 -18.77 -19.79 -2.83
N PHE A 100 -18.39 -19.01 -3.85
CA PHE A 100 -19.10 -17.80 -4.24
C PHE A 100 -20.55 -18.07 -4.62
N ALA A 101 -20.80 -19.15 -5.36
CA ALA A 101 -22.14 -19.57 -5.72
C ALA A 101 -22.97 -19.96 -4.50
N ILE A 102 -22.40 -20.75 -3.58
CA ILE A 102 -23.08 -21.14 -2.31
C ILE A 102 -23.42 -19.89 -1.47
N LEU A 103 -22.48 -18.99 -1.31
CA LEU A 103 -22.69 -17.75 -0.55
C LEU A 103 -23.74 -16.86 -1.21
N SER A 104 -23.75 -16.78 -2.55
CA SER A 104 -24.77 -16.03 -3.31
C SER A 104 -26.19 -16.59 -3.15
N LEU A 105 -26.32 -17.89 -2.91
CA LEU A 105 -27.61 -18.53 -2.63
C LEU A 105 -28.02 -18.44 -1.17
N SER A 106 -27.06 -18.46 -0.27
CA SER A 106 -27.32 -18.56 1.18
C SER A 106 -27.49 -17.22 1.86
N ILE A 107 -26.95 -16.15 1.29
CA ILE A 107 -26.94 -14.81 1.89
C ILE A 107 -27.60 -13.83 0.93
N GLU A 108 -28.73 -13.27 1.36
CA GLU A 108 -29.47 -12.25 0.62
C GLU A 108 -28.60 -10.99 0.43
N GLY A 109 -28.52 -10.48 -0.80
CA GLY A 109 -27.66 -9.32 -1.13
C GLY A 109 -26.16 -9.62 -1.31
N PHE A 110 -25.72 -10.88 -1.17
CA PHE A 110 -24.32 -11.23 -1.41
C PHE A 110 -23.88 -10.94 -2.85
N PHE A 111 -24.73 -11.12 -3.82
CA PHE A 111 -24.45 -10.83 -5.23
C PHE A 111 -24.56 -9.32 -5.48
N ASN A 112 -23.53 -8.58 -5.13
CA ASN A 112 -23.42 -7.14 -5.36
C ASN A 112 -22.18 -6.80 -6.18
N VAL A 113 -22.09 -5.55 -6.67
CA VAL A 113 -20.97 -5.07 -7.51
C VAL A 113 -19.62 -5.31 -6.86
N TRP A 114 -19.51 -5.09 -5.56
CA TRP A 114 -18.25 -5.19 -4.82
C TRP A 114 -17.78 -6.62 -4.67
N ASN A 115 -18.70 -7.55 -4.42
CA ASN A 115 -18.36 -8.97 -4.33
C ASN A 115 -17.98 -9.54 -5.69
N VAL A 116 -18.63 -9.08 -6.77
CA VAL A 116 -18.24 -9.44 -8.15
C VAL A 116 -16.86 -8.89 -8.49
N ILE A 117 -16.57 -7.63 -8.16
CA ILE A 117 -15.23 -7.05 -8.35
C ILE A 117 -14.18 -7.82 -7.56
N SER A 118 -14.47 -8.15 -6.30
CA SER A 118 -13.57 -8.93 -5.44
C SER A 118 -13.32 -10.34 -5.99
N LEU A 119 -14.35 -10.99 -6.52
CA LEU A 119 -14.22 -12.27 -7.20
C LEU A 119 -13.33 -12.14 -8.45
N ILE A 120 -13.55 -11.13 -9.29
CA ILE A 120 -12.74 -10.89 -10.48
C ILE A 120 -11.28 -10.65 -10.11
N ILE A 121 -11.00 -9.83 -9.10
CA ILE A 121 -9.66 -9.59 -8.59
C ILE A 121 -9.03 -10.90 -8.10
N LEU A 122 -9.75 -11.68 -7.30
CA LEU A 122 -9.27 -12.95 -6.76
C LEU A 122 -8.95 -13.96 -7.88
N LEU A 123 -9.83 -14.12 -8.87
CA LEU A 123 -9.61 -14.98 -10.03
C LEU A 123 -8.43 -14.51 -10.87
N THR A 124 -8.31 -13.20 -11.08
CA THR A 124 -7.18 -12.58 -11.80
C THR A 124 -5.87 -12.88 -11.08
N ILE A 125 -5.82 -12.74 -9.76
CA ILE A 125 -4.64 -13.04 -8.95
C ILE A 125 -4.26 -14.52 -9.10
N ILE A 126 -5.22 -15.46 -9.01
CA ILE A 126 -4.96 -16.89 -9.14
C ILE A 126 -4.40 -17.24 -10.53
N VAL A 127 -4.95 -16.65 -11.58
CA VAL A 127 -4.45 -16.83 -12.94
C VAL A 127 -3.05 -16.22 -13.09
N LEU A 128 -2.84 -15.00 -12.60
CA LEU A 128 -1.56 -14.31 -12.66
C LEU A 128 -0.48 -14.99 -11.83
N THR A 129 -0.79 -15.61 -10.68
CA THR A 129 0.19 -16.33 -9.85
C THR A 129 0.89 -17.46 -10.58
N ARG A 130 0.20 -18.11 -11.50
CA ARG A 130 0.75 -19.21 -12.28
C ARG A 130 1.41 -18.78 -13.58
N THR A 131 0.91 -17.70 -14.20
CA THR A 131 1.45 -17.19 -15.47
C THR A 131 2.68 -16.32 -15.28
N LEU A 132 2.81 -15.64 -14.15
CA LEU A 132 3.92 -14.75 -13.85
C LEU A 132 5.05 -15.41 -13.04
N GLY A 133 4.94 -16.66 -12.67
CA GLY A 133 5.95 -17.52 -11.99
C GLY A 133 7.00 -16.75 -11.16
N ARG A 134 8.03 -16.27 -11.85
CA ARG A 134 9.12 -15.52 -11.23
C ARG A 134 8.68 -14.14 -10.69
N GLN A 135 7.86 -13.39 -11.44
CA GLN A 135 7.34 -12.08 -11.03
C GLN A 135 6.36 -12.19 -9.85
N PHE A 136 5.64 -13.33 -9.75
CA PHE A 136 4.81 -13.58 -8.58
C PHE A 136 5.64 -13.80 -7.32
N GLN A 137 6.73 -14.56 -7.39
CA GLN A 137 7.62 -14.76 -6.24
C GLN A 137 8.24 -13.45 -5.75
N GLU A 138 8.61 -12.57 -6.69
CA GLU A 138 9.15 -11.24 -6.39
C GLU A 138 8.11 -10.27 -5.79
N ASN A 139 6.83 -10.41 -6.14
CA ASN A 139 5.74 -9.51 -5.72
C ASN A 139 4.68 -10.20 -4.84
N ARG A 140 5.01 -11.33 -4.22
CA ARG A 140 4.08 -12.14 -3.43
C ARG A 140 3.34 -11.34 -2.36
N SER A 141 4.03 -10.44 -1.67
CA SER A 141 3.45 -9.59 -0.62
C SER A 141 2.38 -8.65 -1.16
N ALA A 142 2.61 -8.03 -2.34
CA ALA A 142 1.62 -7.17 -2.98
C ALA A 142 0.34 -7.93 -3.33
N PHE A 143 0.48 -9.13 -3.89
CA PHE A 143 -0.67 -9.97 -4.23
C PHE A 143 -1.46 -10.39 -2.98
N ILE A 144 -0.77 -10.81 -1.91
CA ILE A 144 -1.41 -11.12 -0.62
C ILE A 144 -2.11 -9.88 -0.07
N GLY A 145 -1.46 -8.72 -0.11
CA GLY A 145 -2.04 -7.45 0.33
C GLY A 145 -3.32 -7.08 -0.42
N ILE A 146 -3.33 -7.22 -1.75
CA ILE A 146 -4.54 -6.97 -2.56
C ILE A 146 -5.65 -7.98 -2.24
N MET A 147 -5.33 -9.24 -2.01
CA MET A 147 -6.32 -10.25 -1.58
C MET A 147 -6.93 -9.91 -0.23
N VAL A 148 -6.10 -9.54 0.74
CA VAL A 148 -6.56 -9.12 2.08
C VAL A 148 -7.42 -7.87 1.99
N LEU A 149 -7.01 -6.88 1.21
CA LEU A 149 -7.77 -5.64 0.95
C LEU A 149 -9.16 -5.95 0.39
N SER A 150 -9.21 -6.75 -0.67
CA SER A 150 -10.48 -7.12 -1.32
C SER A 150 -11.38 -7.94 -0.39
N GLY A 151 -10.80 -8.88 0.36
CA GLY A 151 -11.53 -9.71 1.32
C GLY A 151 -12.13 -8.88 2.46
N LEU A 152 -11.34 -8.04 3.09
CA LEU A 152 -11.79 -7.15 4.18
C LEU A 152 -12.87 -6.19 3.70
N PHE A 153 -12.67 -5.57 2.52
CA PHE A 153 -13.66 -4.66 1.96
C PHE A 153 -14.98 -5.36 1.66
N SER A 154 -14.93 -6.57 1.08
CA SER A 154 -16.14 -7.37 0.81
C SER A 154 -16.87 -7.77 2.08
N ILE A 155 -16.16 -8.25 3.10
CA ILE A 155 -16.75 -8.62 4.40
C ILE A 155 -17.40 -7.39 5.05
N GLY A 156 -16.72 -6.25 5.03
CA GLY A 156 -17.28 -4.99 5.56
C GLY A 156 -18.52 -4.55 4.81
N ALA A 157 -18.50 -4.59 3.48
CA ALA A 157 -19.63 -4.21 2.63
C ALA A 157 -20.86 -5.09 2.83
N MET A 158 -20.66 -6.35 3.23
CA MET A 158 -21.76 -7.29 3.48
C MET A 158 -22.37 -7.16 4.88
N ASN A 159 -21.57 -6.84 5.89
CA ASN A 159 -21.98 -6.92 7.29
C ASN A 159 -22.22 -5.57 7.95
N ILE A 160 -21.76 -4.47 7.33
CA ILE A 160 -21.83 -3.12 7.92
C ILE A 160 -22.62 -2.22 6.98
N GLU A 161 -23.74 -1.69 7.46
CA GLU A 161 -24.57 -0.76 6.71
C GLU A 161 -23.79 0.50 6.34
N GLY A 162 -23.86 0.91 5.08
CA GLY A 162 -23.14 2.10 4.59
C GLY A 162 -21.62 1.92 4.41
N PHE A 163 -21.05 0.75 4.67
CA PHE A 163 -19.59 0.54 4.53
C PHE A 163 -19.07 0.83 3.12
N SER A 164 -19.80 0.42 2.09
CA SER A 164 -19.50 0.70 0.68
C SER A 164 -20.05 2.04 0.17
N SER A 165 -20.59 2.90 1.05
CA SER A 165 -21.05 4.23 0.66
C SER A 165 -19.92 5.11 0.17
N ILE A 166 -20.22 6.04 -0.75
CA ILE A 166 -19.21 6.97 -1.30
C ILE A 166 -18.61 7.86 -0.19
N MET A 167 -19.37 8.14 0.85
CA MET A 167 -18.90 8.91 2.00
C MET A 167 -17.83 8.13 2.78
N ASN A 168 -18.07 6.86 3.07
CA ASN A 168 -17.12 6.02 3.80
C ASN A 168 -15.86 5.73 2.96
N ILE A 169 -16.03 5.44 1.66
CA ILE A 169 -14.88 5.28 0.74
C ILE A 169 -14.04 6.56 0.68
N ARG A 170 -14.67 7.74 0.62
CA ARG A 170 -13.98 9.02 0.66
C ARG A 170 -13.22 9.20 1.97
N SER A 171 -13.82 8.85 3.11
CA SER A 171 -13.18 8.86 4.42
C SER A 171 -11.96 7.94 4.47
N MET A 172 -12.12 6.68 4.03
CA MET A 172 -11.01 5.72 3.94
C MET A 172 -9.85 6.27 3.09
N LEU A 173 -10.13 6.85 1.92
CA LEU A 173 -9.12 7.40 1.03
C LEU A 173 -8.46 8.66 1.60
N LEU A 174 -9.21 9.50 2.31
CA LEU A 174 -8.67 10.70 2.97
C LEU A 174 -7.63 10.31 4.03
N PHE A 175 -7.98 9.41 4.95
CA PHE A 175 -7.05 8.95 5.98
C PHE A 175 -5.92 8.08 5.40
N ALA A 176 -6.19 7.32 4.32
CA ALA A 176 -5.15 6.65 3.56
C ALA A 176 -4.15 7.64 2.95
N ALA A 177 -4.60 8.80 2.48
CA ALA A 177 -3.70 9.83 1.95
C ALA A 177 -2.78 10.39 3.05
N PHE A 178 -3.28 10.71 4.24
CA PHE A 178 -2.44 11.14 5.35
C PHE A 178 -1.43 10.07 5.75
N LEU A 179 -1.88 8.83 5.96
CA LEU A 179 -0.98 7.72 6.30
C LEU A 179 0.02 7.42 5.18
N GLY A 180 -0.43 7.48 3.92
CA GLY A 180 0.41 7.27 2.75
C GLY A 180 1.54 8.30 2.68
N ILE A 181 1.22 9.60 2.80
CA ILE A 181 2.21 10.69 2.79
C ILE A 181 3.20 10.52 3.95
N ALA A 182 2.71 10.25 5.17
CA ALA A 182 3.57 9.98 6.34
C ALA A 182 4.50 8.78 6.12
N SER A 183 4.02 7.74 5.44
CA SER A 183 4.77 6.49 5.20
C SER A 183 5.80 6.60 4.09
N VAL A 184 5.88 7.71 3.33
CA VAL A 184 6.93 7.92 2.32
C VAL A 184 8.31 7.80 2.96
N GLY A 185 8.54 8.58 4.01
CA GLY A 185 9.81 8.60 4.71
C GLY A 185 10.17 7.24 5.28
N GLN A 186 9.26 6.62 5.99
CA GLN A 186 9.47 5.29 6.58
C GLN A 186 9.83 4.24 5.52
N THR A 187 9.20 4.30 4.32
CA THR A 187 9.52 3.38 3.22
C THR A 187 10.94 3.58 2.70
N LEU A 188 11.34 4.83 2.44
CA LEU A 188 12.66 5.15 1.91
C LEU A 188 13.77 4.83 2.89
N VAL A 189 13.56 5.11 4.17
CA VAL A 189 14.50 4.78 5.25
C VAL A 189 14.58 3.26 5.43
N ALA A 190 13.45 2.54 5.40
CA ALA A 190 13.41 1.08 5.49
C ALA A 190 14.16 0.41 4.33
N LEU A 191 14.10 0.94 3.11
CA LEU A 191 14.87 0.42 1.97
C LEU A 191 16.39 0.50 2.18
N LEU A 192 16.88 1.40 3.04
CA LEU A 192 18.28 1.44 3.48
C LEU A 192 18.57 0.54 4.69
N GLY A 193 17.56 -0.13 5.24
CA GLY A 193 17.67 -0.91 6.48
C GLY A 193 17.72 -0.03 7.73
N GLY A 194 17.12 1.17 7.68
CA GLY A 194 16.94 2.07 8.81
C GLY A 194 15.48 2.11 9.27
N LEU A 195 15.27 2.77 10.41
CA LEU A 195 13.94 3.07 10.97
C LEU A 195 13.91 4.53 11.40
N ASP A 196 12.80 5.22 11.13
CA ASP A 196 12.60 6.60 11.56
C ASP A 196 11.40 6.68 12.50
N LEU A 197 11.65 6.66 13.79
CA LEU A 197 10.64 6.80 14.84
C LEU A 197 10.37 8.26 15.21
N SER A 198 11.02 9.23 14.55
CA SER A 198 10.74 10.66 14.77
C SER A 198 9.51 11.16 13.99
N ILE A 199 9.04 10.41 13.00
CA ILE A 199 7.90 10.77 12.13
C ILE A 199 6.70 11.29 12.93
N PRO A 200 6.14 10.58 13.93
CA PRO A 200 4.96 11.05 14.67
C PRO A 200 5.20 12.37 15.41
N PHE A 201 6.39 12.53 15.96
CA PHE A 201 6.76 13.74 16.69
C PHE A 201 6.93 14.95 15.75
N ILE A 202 7.48 14.74 14.55
CA ILE A 202 7.59 15.78 13.52
C ILE A 202 6.19 16.14 12.99
N ILE A 203 5.28 15.15 12.82
CA ILE A 203 3.87 15.40 12.47
C ILE A 203 3.22 16.32 13.49
N GLY A 204 3.28 16.00 14.79
CA GLY A 204 2.73 16.79 15.87
C GLY A 204 3.36 18.17 15.95
N ALA A 205 4.69 18.25 15.89
CA ALA A 205 5.42 19.51 15.90
C ALA A 205 5.06 20.43 14.72
N ALA A 206 4.92 19.88 13.53
CA ALA A 206 4.50 20.63 12.34
C ALA A 206 3.06 21.11 12.43
N ASN A 207 2.16 20.28 12.95
CA ASN A 207 0.75 20.61 13.16
C ASN A 207 0.60 21.81 14.10
N VAL A 208 1.20 21.75 15.28
CA VAL A 208 1.18 22.80 16.28
C VAL A 208 1.99 24.01 15.82
N GLY A 209 3.22 23.77 15.34
CA GLY A 209 4.16 24.83 14.97
C GLY A 209 3.65 25.71 13.83
N LEU A 210 2.95 25.13 12.85
CA LEU A 210 2.38 25.88 11.74
C LEU A 210 1.34 26.91 12.25
N LEU A 211 0.39 26.47 13.06
CA LEU A 211 -0.65 27.37 13.59
C LEU A 211 -0.07 28.40 14.56
N TYR A 212 0.92 28.00 15.37
CA TYR A 212 1.63 28.90 16.27
C TYR A 212 2.36 30.03 15.53
N ILE A 213 3.13 29.70 14.49
CA ILE A 213 3.87 30.70 13.68
C ILE A 213 2.89 31.63 12.94
N ILE A 214 1.77 31.12 12.43
CA ILE A 214 0.71 31.92 11.82
C ILE A 214 0.14 32.91 12.89
N GLY A 215 -0.08 32.43 14.11
CA GLY A 215 -0.55 33.26 15.24
C GLY A 215 0.41 34.39 15.63
N LEU A 216 1.71 34.24 15.36
CA LEU A 216 2.72 35.29 15.50
C LEU A 216 2.68 36.36 14.38
N GLY A 217 1.76 36.23 13.41
CA GLY A 217 1.61 37.17 12.29
C GLY A 217 2.43 36.82 11.04
N VAL A 218 3.07 35.63 10.98
CA VAL A 218 3.78 35.19 9.77
C VAL A 218 2.75 34.80 8.70
N PRO A 219 2.92 35.27 7.44
CA PRO A 219 2.03 34.86 6.34
C PRO A 219 1.92 33.33 6.22
N PRO A 220 0.69 32.77 6.06
CA PRO A 220 0.48 31.32 6.09
C PRO A 220 1.31 30.50 5.09
N TRP A 221 1.52 31.04 3.89
CA TRP A 221 2.35 30.39 2.88
C TRP A 221 3.83 30.29 3.31
N LEU A 222 4.35 31.36 3.93
CA LEU A 222 5.72 31.41 4.45
C LEU A 222 5.88 30.49 5.66
N ALA A 223 4.91 30.51 6.60
CA ALA A 223 4.87 29.61 7.74
C ALA A 223 4.91 28.15 7.30
N THR A 224 4.16 27.80 6.26
CA THR A 224 4.16 26.44 5.69
C THR A 224 5.55 26.07 5.16
N ILE A 225 6.18 26.91 4.35
CA ILE A 225 7.54 26.67 3.84
C ILE A 225 8.53 26.48 4.99
N LEU A 226 8.47 27.33 6.02
CA LEU A 226 9.35 27.25 7.18
C LEU A 226 9.17 25.90 7.93
N VAL A 227 7.93 25.50 8.18
CA VAL A 227 7.64 24.24 8.87
C VAL A 227 8.08 23.04 8.08
N LEU A 228 7.85 23.00 6.76
CA LEU A 228 8.34 21.93 5.89
C LEU A 228 9.88 21.88 5.85
N GLY A 229 10.51 23.06 5.78
CA GLY A 229 11.97 23.18 5.83
C GLY A 229 12.55 22.72 7.18
N CYS A 230 11.92 23.08 8.30
CA CYS A 230 12.29 22.59 9.63
C CYS A 230 12.15 21.07 9.72
N GLY A 231 11.06 20.49 9.21
CA GLY A 231 10.89 19.04 9.16
C GLY A 231 12.01 18.34 8.38
N ALA A 232 12.35 18.88 7.20
CA ALA A 232 13.47 18.36 6.40
C ALA A 232 14.81 18.49 7.15
N LEU A 233 15.06 19.61 7.83
CA LEU A 233 16.28 19.86 8.63
C LEU A 233 16.39 18.86 9.81
N LEU A 234 15.28 18.62 10.53
CA LEU A 234 15.23 17.62 11.59
C LEU A 234 15.53 16.22 11.04
N GLY A 235 15.02 15.91 9.85
CA GLY A 235 15.38 14.69 9.14
C GLY A 235 16.88 14.61 8.80
N VAL A 236 17.50 15.70 8.33
CA VAL A 236 18.96 15.77 8.10
C VAL A 236 19.74 15.47 9.38
N ILE A 237 19.34 16.06 10.49
CA ILE A 237 19.96 15.85 11.82
C ILE A 237 19.84 14.37 12.20
N ASN A 238 18.63 13.80 12.11
CA ASN A 238 18.39 12.38 12.40
C ASN A 238 19.22 11.46 11.50
N GLY A 239 19.27 11.75 10.21
CA GLY A 239 20.05 10.97 9.26
C GLY A 239 21.56 11.03 9.55
N PHE A 240 22.08 12.19 9.89
CA PHE A 240 23.49 12.34 10.24
C PHE A 240 23.85 11.66 11.56
N LEU A 241 23.05 11.85 12.61
CA LEU A 241 23.27 11.24 13.93
C LEU A 241 23.15 9.72 13.85
N SER A 242 22.09 9.20 13.22
CA SER A 242 21.89 7.75 13.09
C SER A 242 23.00 7.07 12.27
N PHE A 243 23.53 7.75 11.26
CA PHE A 243 24.67 7.26 10.49
C PHE A 243 25.94 7.21 11.34
N ARG A 244 26.21 8.27 12.11
CA ARG A 244 27.43 8.37 12.96
C ARG A 244 27.41 7.39 14.12
N LEU A 245 26.26 7.11 14.69
CA LEU A 245 26.08 6.18 15.80
C LEU A 245 25.89 4.71 15.38
N GLN A 246 26.37 4.37 14.18
CA GLN A 246 26.52 3.00 13.67
C GLN A 246 25.29 2.09 13.85
N GLY A 247 24.17 2.49 13.23
CA GLY A 247 22.99 1.63 13.15
C GLY A 247 22.02 1.72 14.34
N GLN A 248 22.24 2.59 15.31
CA GLN A 248 21.30 2.86 16.41
C GLN A 248 20.21 3.87 15.98
N ALA A 249 19.76 3.78 14.73
CA ALA A 249 18.77 4.71 14.15
C ALA A 249 17.50 4.79 15.00
N LEU A 250 17.03 3.66 15.54
CA LEU A 250 15.84 3.58 16.37
C LEU A 250 15.97 4.43 17.64
N ILE A 251 17.10 4.33 18.36
CA ILE A 251 17.31 5.07 19.60
C ILE A 251 17.47 6.57 19.32
N VAL A 252 18.22 6.90 18.26
CA VAL A 252 18.45 8.31 17.85
C VAL A 252 17.14 8.98 17.47
N THR A 253 16.35 8.37 16.57
CA THR A 253 15.11 8.99 16.06
C THR A 253 14.03 9.07 17.14
N LEU A 254 13.97 8.10 18.05
CA LEU A 254 13.06 8.17 19.20
C LEU A 254 13.48 9.27 20.19
N GLY A 255 14.77 9.36 20.51
CA GLY A 255 15.31 10.39 21.42
C GLY A 255 15.14 11.80 20.87
N THR A 256 15.45 12.01 19.59
CA THR A 256 15.22 13.30 18.91
C THR A 256 13.72 13.61 18.82
N GLY A 257 12.87 12.59 18.60
CA GLY A 257 11.42 12.74 18.58
C GLY A 257 10.88 13.30 19.90
N PHE A 258 11.27 12.74 21.03
CA PHE A 258 10.89 13.28 22.35
C PHE A 258 11.43 14.69 22.59
N ALA A 259 12.67 14.95 22.15
CA ALA A 259 13.24 16.31 22.27
C ALA A 259 12.44 17.34 21.43
N ILE A 260 12.02 16.97 20.21
CA ILE A 260 11.17 17.80 19.34
C ILE A 260 9.82 18.04 20.02
N SER A 261 9.14 16.99 20.49
CA SER A 261 7.84 17.11 21.14
C SER A 261 7.90 18.00 22.39
N GLY A 262 8.88 17.74 23.28
CA GLY A 262 9.08 18.55 24.47
C GLY A 262 9.46 20.01 24.16
N GLY A 263 10.33 20.22 23.16
CA GLY A 263 10.72 21.57 22.72
C GLY A 263 9.54 22.38 22.20
N VAL A 264 8.67 21.79 21.39
CA VAL A 264 7.46 22.46 20.89
C VAL A 264 6.47 22.74 22.02
N GLN A 265 6.30 21.83 22.97
CA GLN A 265 5.45 22.06 24.13
C GLN A 265 5.96 23.22 24.99
N ILE A 266 7.28 23.32 25.24
CA ILE A 266 7.89 24.43 25.96
C ILE A 266 7.63 25.75 25.21
N LEU A 267 7.91 25.80 23.91
CA LEU A 267 7.72 27.00 23.10
C LEU A 267 6.27 27.48 23.09
N THR A 268 5.31 26.57 23.01
CA THR A 268 3.89 26.88 22.93
C THR A 268 3.23 27.14 24.31
N SER A 269 3.91 26.78 25.40
CA SER A 269 3.44 27.07 26.77
C SER A 269 3.81 28.46 27.24
N ILE A 270 4.68 29.18 26.54
CA ILE A 270 5.08 30.55 26.92
C ILE A 270 3.86 31.46 26.82
N GLY A 271 3.39 31.91 27.96
CA GLY A 271 2.21 32.80 28.07
C GLY A 271 0.84 32.10 28.02
N THR A 272 0.80 30.77 28.00
CA THR A 272 -0.45 30.00 28.04
C THR A 272 -0.35 28.82 29.02
N ALA A 273 -1.52 28.33 29.52
CA ALA A 273 -1.59 27.16 30.37
C ALA A 273 -1.56 25.83 29.60
N TYR A 274 -1.55 25.87 28.27
CA TYR A 274 -1.83 24.69 27.42
C TYR A 274 -0.66 24.42 26.44
N GLY A 275 0.49 24.04 26.96
CA GLY A 275 1.62 23.63 26.11
C GLY A 275 1.26 22.48 25.18
N GLY A 276 1.62 22.59 23.91
CA GLY A 276 1.34 21.57 22.90
C GLY A 276 -0.05 21.65 22.25
N ASN A 277 -0.89 22.61 22.66
CA ASN A 277 -2.17 22.90 22.03
C ASN A 277 -2.20 24.37 21.57
N VAL A 278 -2.54 24.61 20.32
CA VAL A 278 -2.66 25.93 19.73
C VAL A 278 -4.01 26.08 19.08
N PHE A 279 -4.74 27.11 19.50
CA PHE A 279 -6.03 27.48 18.94
C PHE A 279 -5.88 28.70 18.07
N GLY A 280 -6.52 28.73 16.92
CA GLY A 280 -6.43 29.83 15.98
C GLY A 280 -7.22 29.58 14.72
N THR A 281 -7.15 30.51 13.77
CA THR A 281 -7.83 30.38 12.49
C THR A 281 -6.90 29.67 11.50
N VAL A 282 -7.28 28.47 11.08
CA VAL A 282 -6.56 27.73 10.03
C VAL A 282 -6.83 28.40 8.68
N PRO A 283 -5.81 28.60 7.84
CA PRO A 283 -5.97 29.19 6.51
C PRO A 283 -6.95 28.40 5.64
N GLY A 284 -7.90 29.09 4.99
CA GLY A 284 -8.96 28.44 4.21
C GLY A 284 -8.44 27.55 3.07
N TRP A 285 -7.32 27.93 2.42
CA TRP A 285 -6.71 27.09 1.39
C TRP A 285 -6.21 25.75 1.94
N LEU A 286 -5.65 25.74 3.18
CA LEU A 286 -5.15 24.53 3.81
C LEU A 286 -6.29 23.62 4.26
N SER A 287 -7.35 24.20 4.85
CA SER A 287 -8.57 23.47 5.17
C SER A 287 -9.21 22.86 3.90
N ASN A 288 -9.30 23.61 2.81
CA ASN A 288 -9.85 23.12 1.55
C ASN A 288 -9.06 21.93 0.96
N LEU A 289 -7.73 21.91 1.14
CA LEU A 289 -6.91 20.76 0.70
C LEU A 289 -7.27 19.46 1.41
N SER A 290 -7.63 19.55 2.69
CA SER A 290 -7.84 18.40 3.58
C SER A 290 -9.31 18.17 3.94
N ALA A 291 -10.24 19.01 3.47
CA ALA A 291 -11.65 18.92 3.82
C ALA A 291 -12.29 17.64 3.27
N MET A 292 -13.09 16.97 4.11
CA MET A 292 -13.82 15.76 3.73
C MET A 292 -14.73 15.95 2.52
N ASN A 293 -15.34 17.13 2.37
CA ASN A 293 -16.22 17.53 1.29
C ASN A 293 -15.49 18.24 0.14
N GLY A 294 -14.15 18.21 0.14
CA GLY A 294 -13.34 18.78 -0.92
C GLY A 294 -13.59 18.12 -2.27
N SER A 295 -13.37 18.86 -3.35
CA SER A 295 -13.48 18.36 -4.70
C SER A 295 -12.20 18.62 -5.50
N THR A 296 -11.80 17.65 -6.31
CA THR A 296 -10.63 17.70 -7.19
C THR A 296 -11.10 17.58 -8.64
N PHE A 297 -10.93 18.63 -9.44
CA PHE A 297 -11.39 18.68 -10.84
C PHE A 297 -12.87 18.29 -11.02
N GLY A 298 -13.74 18.70 -10.09
CA GLY A 298 -15.16 18.38 -10.12
C GLY A 298 -15.54 16.99 -9.61
N MET A 299 -14.58 16.14 -9.33
CA MET A 299 -14.83 14.83 -8.69
C MET A 299 -14.98 15.02 -7.17
N PRO A 300 -15.84 14.24 -6.50
CA PRO A 300 -16.12 14.39 -5.08
C PRO A 300 -15.04 13.76 -4.18
N PHE A 301 -13.76 14.09 -4.43
CA PHE A 301 -12.63 13.62 -3.64
C PHE A 301 -11.77 14.78 -3.16
N PRO A 302 -11.36 14.80 -1.86
CA PRO A 302 -10.48 15.80 -1.30
C PRO A 302 -9.16 15.93 -2.10
N PRO A 303 -8.64 17.16 -2.31
CA PRO A 303 -7.39 17.37 -3.05
C PRO A 303 -6.18 16.63 -2.50
N VAL A 304 -6.12 16.39 -1.18
CA VAL A 304 -5.03 15.63 -0.56
C VAL A 304 -4.93 14.20 -1.12
N ILE A 305 -6.03 13.57 -1.55
CA ILE A 305 -6.01 12.24 -2.17
C ILE A 305 -5.28 12.31 -3.52
N ALA A 306 -5.58 13.34 -4.33
CA ALA A 306 -4.90 13.54 -5.61
C ALA A 306 -3.40 13.83 -5.41
N ILE A 307 -3.05 14.63 -4.40
CA ILE A 307 -1.66 14.92 -4.02
C ILE A 307 -0.95 13.60 -3.65
N TRP A 308 -1.55 12.78 -2.80
CA TRP A 308 -0.98 11.47 -2.43
C TRP A 308 -0.78 10.55 -3.63
N VAL A 309 -1.78 10.45 -4.52
CA VAL A 309 -1.68 9.65 -5.75
C VAL A 309 -0.54 10.16 -6.64
N ALA A 310 -0.40 11.47 -6.79
CA ALA A 310 0.70 12.06 -7.56
C ALA A 310 2.07 11.73 -6.93
N ILE A 311 2.22 11.89 -5.60
CA ILE A 311 3.43 11.52 -4.87
C ILE A 311 3.73 10.02 -5.06
N ALA A 312 2.71 9.16 -4.94
CA ALA A 312 2.87 7.72 -5.12
C ALA A 312 3.39 7.37 -6.52
N LEU A 313 2.80 7.95 -7.55
CA LEU A 313 3.23 7.74 -8.94
C LEU A 313 4.68 8.22 -9.16
N ILE A 314 5.02 9.42 -8.68
CA ILE A 314 6.38 9.98 -8.79
C ILE A 314 7.39 9.07 -8.10
N LEU A 315 7.09 8.58 -6.90
CA LEU A 315 8.00 7.71 -6.16
C LEU A 315 8.13 6.33 -6.80
N ILE A 316 7.02 5.71 -7.21
CA ILE A 316 7.03 4.38 -7.85
C ILE A 316 7.84 4.44 -9.16
N VAL A 317 7.58 5.44 -10.00
CA VAL A 317 8.30 5.64 -11.26
C VAL A 317 9.76 6.04 -10.99
N GLY A 318 9.98 6.97 -10.07
CA GLY A 318 11.31 7.45 -9.70
C GLY A 318 12.21 6.33 -9.17
N MET A 319 11.72 5.52 -8.25
CA MET A 319 12.49 4.38 -7.71
C MET A 319 12.79 3.31 -8.77
N ARG A 320 11.87 3.07 -9.70
CA ARG A 320 12.02 2.02 -10.70
C ARG A 320 12.92 2.43 -11.87
N PHE A 321 12.82 3.67 -12.36
CA PHE A 321 13.41 4.09 -13.63
C PHE A 321 14.61 5.02 -13.48
N THR A 322 14.84 5.62 -12.30
CA THR A 322 15.97 6.54 -12.10
C THR A 322 17.21 5.86 -11.56
N VAL A 323 18.35 6.52 -11.74
CA VAL A 323 19.64 6.11 -11.14
C VAL A 323 19.58 6.18 -9.61
N TYR A 324 18.87 7.18 -9.09
CA TYR A 324 18.71 7.37 -7.64
C TYR A 324 18.03 6.18 -6.97
N GLY A 325 16.96 5.66 -7.59
CA GLY A 325 16.29 4.45 -7.10
C GLY A 325 17.19 3.22 -7.14
N ARG A 326 17.91 3.02 -8.25
CA ARG A 326 18.87 1.89 -8.35
C ARG A 326 19.97 1.94 -7.27
N TYR A 327 20.49 3.11 -6.97
CA TYR A 327 21.51 3.28 -5.93
C TYR A 327 20.95 3.06 -4.53
N LEU A 328 19.68 3.48 -4.28
CA LEU A 328 18.97 3.23 -3.04
C LEU A 328 18.86 1.71 -2.78
N TYR A 329 18.39 0.95 -3.77
CA TYR A 329 18.30 -0.51 -3.67
C TYR A 329 19.69 -1.18 -3.53
N ALA A 330 20.69 -0.72 -4.27
CA ALA A 330 22.05 -1.25 -4.18
C ALA A 330 22.63 -1.10 -2.77
N LEU A 331 22.45 0.08 -2.15
CA LEU A 331 22.88 0.34 -0.77
C LEU A 331 22.10 -0.53 0.24
N GLY A 332 20.80 -0.72 0.00
CA GLY A 332 19.96 -1.55 0.87
C GLY A 332 20.31 -3.05 0.83
N VAL A 333 20.73 -3.55 -0.34
CA VAL A 333 21.11 -4.97 -0.50
C VAL A 333 22.50 -5.24 0.07
N ASN A 334 23.50 -4.40 -0.28
CA ASN A 334 24.88 -4.58 0.20
C ASN A 334 25.65 -3.26 0.19
N ARG A 335 25.80 -2.67 1.37
CA ARG A 335 26.50 -1.40 1.57
C ARG A 335 27.97 -1.47 1.14
N THR A 336 28.67 -2.58 1.45
CA THR A 336 30.08 -2.76 1.14
C THR A 336 30.31 -2.80 -0.37
N SER A 337 29.50 -3.53 -1.11
CA SER A 337 29.57 -3.60 -2.58
C SER A 337 29.21 -2.26 -3.24
N ALA A 338 28.20 -1.57 -2.71
CA ALA A 338 27.79 -0.25 -3.19
C ALA A 338 28.91 0.80 -3.01
N LYS A 339 29.63 0.76 -1.88
CA LYS A 339 30.81 1.63 -1.65
C LYS A 339 31.93 1.40 -2.65
N ARG A 340 32.15 0.14 -3.07
CA ARG A 340 33.21 -0.18 -4.08
C ARG A 340 32.92 0.44 -5.45
N VAL A 341 31.67 0.71 -5.78
CA VAL A 341 31.27 1.44 -7.00
C VAL A 341 30.98 2.92 -6.73
N LEU A 342 31.61 3.48 -5.68
CA LEU A 342 31.59 4.90 -5.31
C LEU A 342 30.20 5.48 -4.97
N ILE A 343 29.23 4.66 -4.58
CA ILE A 343 27.94 5.15 -4.09
C ILE A 343 28.13 5.64 -2.65
N SER A 344 27.83 6.92 -2.40
CA SER A 344 28.00 7.54 -1.08
C SER A 344 26.85 7.16 -0.14
N GLU A 345 27.10 6.24 0.79
CA GLU A 345 26.12 5.81 1.78
C GLU A 345 25.61 6.98 2.64
N LEU A 346 26.51 7.83 3.15
CA LEU A 346 26.14 8.98 3.98
C LEU A 346 25.15 9.92 3.28
N ARG A 347 25.40 10.25 1.99
CA ARG A 347 24.51 11.15 1.25
C ARG A 347 23.11 10.58 1.11
N TYR A 348 23.00 9.28 0.77
CA TYR A 348 21.70 8.61 0.65
C TYR A 348 21.01 8.49 2.00
N TRP A 349 21.76 8.14 3.05
CA TRP A 349 21.21 8.03 4.40
C TRP A 349 20.60 9.35 4.86
N VAL A 350 21.38 10.43 4.82
CA VAL A 350 20.91 11.77 5.22
C VAL A 350 19.75 12.25 4.34
N LEU A 351 19.82 12.01 3.01
CA LEU A 351 18.76 12.43 2.08
C LEU A 351 17.44 11.71 2.37
N MET A 352 17.46 10.40 2.63
CA MET A 352 16.22 9.66 2.91
C MET A 352 15.57 10.09 4.21
N TYR A 353 16.36 10.39 5.24
CA TYR A 353 15.82 10.96 6.48
C TYR A 353 15.33 12.42 6.31
N ALA A 354 16.01 13.22 5.48
CA ALA A 354 15.53 14.57 5.14
C ALA A 354 14.16 14.53 4.44
N ILE A 355 13.99 13.61 3.49
CA ILE A 355 12.71 13.38 2.82
C ILE A 355 11.68 12.87 3.82
N SER A 356 12.06 12.00 4.76
CA SER A 356 11.18 11.53 5.84
C SER A 356 10.64 12.67 6.67
N GLY A 357 11.51 13.55 7.18
CA GLY A 357 11.12 14.71 7.96
C GLY A 357 10.24 15.71 7.18
N PHE A 358 10.55 15.91 5.89
CA PHE A 358 9.73 16.76 5.02
C PHE A 358 8.29 16.22 4.88
N PHE A 359 8.11 14.95 4.56
CA PHE A 359 6.78 14.36 4.40
C PHE A 359 6.04 14.19 5.73
N ALA A 360 6.76 13.98 6.84
CA ALA A 360 6.18 14.02 8.17
C ALA A 360 5.61 15.42 8.48
N ALA A 361 6.39 16.48 8.24
CA ALA A 361 5.92 17.85 8.42
C ALA A 361 4.76 18.21 7.48
N MET A 362 4.80 17.74 6.24
CA MET A 362 3.69 17.88 5.28
C MET A 362 2.41 17.22 5.78
N THR A 363 2.50 16.02 6.35
CA THR A 363 1.36 15.33 6.96
C THR A 363 0.81 16.13 8.14
N GLY A 364 1.67 16.67 9.01
CA GLY A 364 1.26 17.52 10.13
C GLY A 364 0.52 18.78 9.69
N ALA A 365 0.99 19.46 8.64
CA ALA A 365 0.33 20.62 8.06
C ALA A 365 -1.04 20.26 7.44
N LEU A 366 -1.14 19.14 6.73
CA LEU A 366 -2.39 18.67 6.14
C LEU A 366 -3.40 18.25 7.23
N LEU A 367 -2.93 17.60 8.30
CA LEU A 367 -3.77 17.27 9.46
C LEU A 367 -4.27 18.50 10.18
N LEU A 368 -3.50 19.61 10.26
CA LEU A 368 -3.98 20.88 10.76
C LEU A 368 -5.14 21.41 9.92
N GLY A 369 -5.03 21.32 8.59
CA GLY A 369 -6.11 21.70 7.67
C GLY A 369 -7.39 20.88 7.88
N TRP A 370 -7.26 19.62 8.26
CA TRP A 370 -8.38 18.72 8.53
C TRP A 370 -9.00 18.91 9.92
N SER A 371 -8.16 19.01 10.97
CA SER A 371 -8.61 19.09 12.38
C SER A 371 -9.11 20.47 12.78
N GLY A 372 -8.66 21.53 12.10
CA GLY A 372 -9.01 22.90 12.44
C GLY A 372 -8.32 23.47 13.69
N GLY A 373 -7.42 22.69 14.32
CA GLY A 373 -6.67 23.10 15.51
C GLY A 373 -5.35 22.36 15.64
N GLY A 374 -4.37 22.97 16.29
CA GLY A 374 -3.05 22.42 16.51
C GLY A 374 -2.95 21.66 17.83
N PHE A 375 -2.59 20.36 17.82
CA PHE A 375 -2.26 19.60 19.02
C PHE A 375 -1.14 18.59 18.75
N ILE A 376 -0.22 18.51 19.72
CA ILE A 376 1.04 17.77 19.56
C ILE A 376 0.82 16.27 19.40
N GLY A 377 -0.19 15.71 20.06
CA GLY A 377 -0.51 14.28 20.04
C GLY A 377 -1.15 13.78 18.74
N VAL A 378 -1.46 14.65 17.77
CA VAL A 378 -2.05 14.23 16.49
C VAL A 378 -1.18 13.22 15.74
N GLY A 379 0.13 13.25 15.98
CA GLY A 379 1.10 12.38 15.36
C GLY A 379 1.18 10.98 15.98
N ASP A 380 0.77 10.77 17.23
CA ASP A 380 1.07 9.57 18.02
C ASP A 380 0.62 8.28 17.35
N GLN A 381 -0.56 8.27 16.74
CA GLN A 381 -1.07 7.12 16.00
C GLN A 381 -0.17 6.70 14.83
N TYR A 382 0.57 7.62 14.22
CA TYR A 382 1.42 7.35 13.07
C TYR A 382 2.70 6.60 13.43
N LEU A 383 3.07 6.48 14.73
CA LEU A 383 4.25 5.75 15.17
C LEU A 383 4.25 4.30 14.67
N PHE A 384 3.17 3.60 14.94
CA PHE A 384 3.04 2.21 14.54
C PHE A 384 2.38 2.04 13.17
N LEU A 385 1.46 2.94 12.79
CA LEU A 385 0.76 2.83 11.51
C LEU A 385 1.68 2.97 10.30
N THR A 386 2.70 3.86 10.35
CA THR A 386 3.66 4.00 9.24
C THR A 386 4.54 2.76 9.09
N LEU A 387 4.99 2.19 10.23
CA LEU A 387 5.72 0.92 10.22
C LEU A 387 4.85 -0.23 9.72
N ALA A 388 3.61 -0.32 10.23
CA ALA A 388 2.67 -1.34 9.81
C ALA A 388 2.39 -1.25 8.30
N ALA A 389 2.18 -0.05 7.76
CA ALA A 389 1.93 0.14 6.33
C ALA A 389 3.09 -0.36 5.47
N VAL A 390 4.33 -0.09 5.87
CA VAL A 390 5.55 -0.54 5.19
C VAL A 390 5.66 -2.07 5.22
N VAL A 391 5.45 -2.69 6.41
CA VAL A 391 5.62 -4.13 6.62
C VAL A 391 4.47 -4.93 6.02
N VAL A 392 3.21 -4.52 6.26
CA VAL A 392 2.00 -5.15 5.68
C VAL A 392 2.03 -5.08 4.16
N GLY A 393 2.51 -3.98 3.60
CA GLY A 393 2.73 -3.86 2.17
C GLY A 393 3.76 -4.85 1.63
N GLY A 394 4.75 -5.23 2.43
CA GLY A 394 5.80 -6.18 2.06
C GLY A 394 7.16 -5.54 1.75
N THR A 395 7.38 -4.31 2.21
CA THR A 395 8.70 -3.68 2.17
C THR A 395 9.54 -4.17 3.34
N SER A 396 10.74 -4.65 3.05
CA SER A 396 11.65 -5.19 4.06
C SER A 396 12.25 -4.10 4.95
N LEU A 397 12.20 -4.27 6.25
CA LEU A 397 12.89 -3.39 7.21
C LEU A 397 14.42 -3.62 7.24
N LEU A 398 14.90 -4.68 6.61
CA LEU A 398 16.33 -4.99 6.50
C LEU A 398 16.99 -4.33 5.30
N GLY A 399 16.21 -3.67 4.46
CA GLY A 399 16.67 -2.96 3.27
C GLY A 399 16.60 -3.79 1.97
N GLY A 400 16.75 -3.10 0.86
CA GLY A 400 16.97 -3.65 -0.47
C GLY A 400 15.77 -4.33 -1.15
N GLN A 401 14.63 -4.50 -0.48
CA GLN A 401 13.45 -5.19 -1.03
C GLN A 401 12.16 -4.43 -0.71
N GLY A 402 11.23 -4.42 -1.66
CA GLY A 402 9.96 -3.72 -1.54
C GLY A 402 9.94 -2.40 -2.31
N GLY A 403 9.28 -1.39 -1.76
CA GLY A 403 9.18 -0.07 -2.35
C GLY A 403 7.85 0.61 -2.06
N TYR A 404 7.69 1.87 -2.50
CA TYR A 404 6.54 2.66 -2.11
C TYR A 404 5.21 2.10 -2.67
N GLY A 405 5.22 1.44 -3.83
CA GLY A 405 4.01 0.77 -4.34
C GLY A 405 3.48 -0.33 -3.42
N PHE A 406 4.36 -1.05 -2.75
CA PHE A 406 4.00 -2.02 -1.72
C PHE A 406 3.41 -1.33 -0.49
N THR A 407 4.03 -0.23 -0.04
CA THR A 407 3.52 0.57 1.08
C THR A 407 2.13 1.13 0.80
N VAL A 408 1.83 1.58 -0.44
CA VAL A 408 0.48 2.02 -0.83
C VAL A 408 -0.56 0.92 -0.58
N ILE A 409 -0.25 -0.32 -0.93
CA ILE A 409 -1.14 -1.47 -0.65
C ILE A 409 -1.32 -1.65 0.85
N GLY A 410 -0.24 -1.59 1.63
CA GLY A 410 -0.30 -1.69 3.09
C GLY A 410 -1.13 -0.58 3.73
N VAL A 411 -0.99 0.66 3.26
CA VAL A 411 -1.79 1.82 3.70
C VAL A 411 -3.28 1.56 3.46
N LEU A 412 -3.65 1.10 2.26
CA LEU A 412 -5.05 0.80 1.92
C LEU A 412 -5.61 -0.34 2.77
N VAL A 413 -4.82 -1.42 2.99
CA VAL A 413 -5.23 -2.54 3.85
C VAL A 413 -5.50 -2.07 5.27
N LEU A 414 -4.59 -1.28 5.86
CA LEU A 414 -4.75 -0.78 7.22
C LEU A 414 -5.97 0.16 7.33
N GLN A 415 -6.20 1.01 6.33
CA GLN A 415 -7.30 1.96 6.37
C GLN A 415 -8.67 1.27 6.21
N VAL A 416 -8.76 0.26 5.34
CA VAL A 416 -9.98 -0.56 5.23
C VAL A 416 -10.20 -1.37 6.51
N LEU A 417 -9.14 -1.92 7.11
CA LEU A 417 -9.22 -2.60 8.40
C LEU A 417 -9.69 -1.65 9.51
N SER A 418 -9.13 -0.44 9.59
CA SER A 418 -9.57 0.58 10.55
C SER A 418 -11.06 0.90 10.40
N SER A 419 -11.49 1.17 9.18
CA SER A 419 -12.92 1.43 8.90
C SER A 419 -13.82 0.23 9.24
N PHE A 420 -13.34 -0.99 8.98
CA PHE A 420 -14.05 -2.21 9.36
C PHE A 420 -14.19 -2.34 10.87
N LEU A 421 -13.11 -2.11 11.63
CA LEU A 421 -13.12 -2.19 13.10
C LEU A 421 -14.05 -1.14 13.72
N ILE A 422 -14.03 0.09 13.20
CA ILE A 422 -14.97 1.15 13.61
C ILE A 422 -16.41 0.71 13.30
N GLY A 423 -16.65 0.16 12.12
CA GLY A 423 -17.99 -0.25 11.67
C GLY A 423 -18.60 -1.37 12.50
N ILE A 424 -17.79 -2.24 13.11
CA ILE A 424 -18.26 -3.27 14.06
C ILE A 424 -18.30 -2.77 15.51
N GLY A 425 -18.06 -1.46 15.74
CA GLY A 425 -18.17 -0.83 17.06
C GLY A 425 -16.92 -0.95 17.94
N LEU A 426 -15.76 -1.24 17.38
CA LEU A 426 -14.51 -1.27 18.13
C LEU A 426 -13.87 0.12 18.22
N ASP A 427 -13.58 0.55 19.44
CA ASP A 427 -12.94 1.83 19.73
C ASP A 427 -11.48 1.89 19.29
N PHE A 428 -10.90 3.08 19.39
CA PHE A 428 -9.52 3.36 18.95
C PHE A 428 -8.48 2.48 19.66
N GLU A 429 -8.68 2.15 20.93
CA GLU A 429 -7.79 1.30 21.72
C GLU A 429 -7.71 -0.12 21.16
N TRP A 430 -8.84 -0.67 20.74
CA TRP A 430 -8.88 -1.98 20.09
C TRP A 430 -8.18 -1.97 18.72
N GLN A 431 -8.29 -0.87 17.99
CA GLN A 431 -7.58 -0.74 16.72
C GLN A 431 -6.06 -0.74 16.94
N GLN A 432 -5.56 0.03 17.93
CA GLN A 432 -4.14 0.03 18.28
C GLN A 432 -3.65 -1.36 18.71
N PHE A 433 -4.42 -2.07 19.53
CA PHE A 433 -4.11 -3.45 19.94
C PHE A 433 -3.99 -4.39 18.74
N ILE A 434 -4.94 -4.35 17.81
CA ILE A 434 -4.97 -5.20 16.62
C ILE A 434 -3.80 -4.85 15.68
N PHE A 435 -3.49 -3.57 15.49
CA PHE A 435 -2.33 -3.15 14.68
C PHE A 435 -1.02 -3.62 15.30
N GLY A 436 -0.86 -3.52 16.62
CA GLY A 436 0.29 -4.08 17.34
C GLY A 436 0.41 -5.58 17.14
N LEU A 437 -0.70 -6.30 17.26
CA LEU A 437 -0.74 -7.76 17.06
C LEU A 437 -0.41 -8.16 15.61
N LEU A 438 -0.76 -7.34 14.62
CA LEU A 438 -0.41 -7.56 13.20
C LEU A 438 1.08 -7.34 12.94
N ILE A 439 1.70 -6.33 13.56
CA ILE A 439 3.12 -6.01 13.35
C ILE A 439 4.02 -7.09 13.91
N LEU A 440 3.74 -7.62 15.10
CA LEU A 440 4.59 -8.57 15.79
C LEU A 440 4.93 -9.84 14.97
N PRO A 441 3.95 -10.60 14.44
CA PRO A 441 4.28 -11.79 13.64
C PRO A 441 4.93 -11.41 12.30
N MET A 442 4.61 -10.26 11.71
CA MET A 442 5.23 -9.83 10.47
C MET A 442 6.71 -9.49 10.67
N VAL A 443 7.05 -8.75 11.72
CA VAL A 443 8.44 -8.47 12.08
C VAL A 443 9.19 -9.77 12.41
N ALA A 444 8.56 -10.69 13.14
CA ALA A 444 9.15 -12.00 13.48
C ALA A 444 9.41 -12.86 12.21
N LEU A 445 8.53 -12.82 11.21
CA LEU A 445 8.72 -13.50 9.94
C LEU A 445 9.88 -12.90 9.13
N TYR A 446 10.00 -11.57 9.10
CA TYR A 446 11.12 -10.89 8.45
C TYR A 446 12.45 -11.18 9.16
N ALA A 447 12.47 -11.22 10.49
CA ALA A 447 13.66 -11.54 11.27
C ALA A 447 14.20 -12.97 11.04
N ARG A 448 13.37 -13.89 10.54
CA ARG A 448 13.76 -15.29 10.22
C ARG A 448 14.29 -15.48 8.79
N SER A 449 14.31 -14.46 7.96
CA SER A 449 14.81 -14.59 6.58
C SER A 449 16.32 -14.88 6.56
N PRO A 450 16.81 -15.79 5.68
CA PRO A 450 18.21 -16.27 5.70
C PRO A 450 19.28 -15.20 5.46
N HIS A 451 18.93 -14.04 4.93
CA HIS A 451 19.87 -12.94 4.68
C HIS A 451 20.47 -12.30 5.95
N ILE A 452 19.88 -12.53 7.13
CA ILE A 452 20.39 -11.97 8.38
C ILE A 452 21.62 -12.72 8.89
N ARG A 453 21.73 -14.03 8.61
CA ARG A 453 22.83 -14.87 9.11
C ARG A 453 24.19 -14.62 8.44
N THR A 454 24.23 -13.88 7.35
CA THR A 454 25.47 -13.58 6.61
C THR A 454 26.01 -12.17 6.86
N GLN A 455 25.36 -11.35 7.68
CA GLN A 455 25.79 -9.98 8.01
C GLN A 455 26.24 -9.81 9.49
N ILE A 456 26.18 -10.88 10.27
CA ILE A 456 26.79 -10.98 11.60
C ILE A 456 28.04 -11.88 11.44
#